data_b45420307dd544fee89c92a3e9cc0c2c
#
_entry.id   b45420307dd544fee89c92a3e9cc0c2c
#
_cell.length_a   1.000
_cell.length_b   1.000
_cell.length_c   1.000
_cell.angle_alpha   90.00
_cell.angle_beta   90.00
_cell.angle_gamma   90.00
#
_symmetry.space_group_name_H-M   'P 1'
#
loop_
_entity.id
_entity.type
_entity.pdbx_description
1 polymer ?
#
loop_
_entity_poly.entity_id
_entity_poly.type
_entity_poly.pdbx_seq_one_letter_code
_entity_poly.pdbx_strand_id
1 'polypeptide(L)'
;GKSGCSLADSITAEELKTLKAKYPQASVVCYINSNAEVKAECDVCVTSSNVYDIISKMPKKQIIFVPDSLMAENIKVEFLKRGVEKEIISSEGSCCVHDRFLVQDVEDIKQKYPEAKIITHPESRPEVCAMCDFVGGTGLMLKYVKESAHKQFAVLTERGLVNRLEFENPDKQIVGPIAVCGHMKRNTLEDIYLALVSPLSTQIVEVDKDVAEKAKKSINKMFEMVERK
;
A
#
# COMPACT_ATOMS: atom_id res chain seq x y z
N GLY A 1 -12.37 -3.84 -18.84
CA GLY A 1 -11.30 -4.82 -18.69
C GLY A 1 -11.45 -5.69 -17.46
N LYS A 2 -10.66 -6.76 -17.40
CA LYS A 2 -10.68 -7.70 -16.26
C LYS A 2 -9.58 -7.39 -15.22
N SER A 3 -8.93 -6.24 -15.34
CA SER A 3 -7.95 -5.77 -14.36
C SER A 3 -8.66 -5.28 -13.11
N GLY A 4 -8.06 -5.48 -11.95
CA GLY A 4 -8.59 -5.05 -10.67
C GLY A 4 -7.53 -5.21 -9.58
N CYS A 5 -7.88 -4.86 -8.36
CA CYS A 5 -7.04 -5.06 -7.19
C CYS A 5 -7.94 -5.54 -6.04
N SER A 6 -7.65 -6.71 -5.48
CA SER A 6 -8.46 -7.27 -4.38
C SER A 6 -8.57 -6.32 -3.19
N LEU A 7 -7.53 -5.53 -2.94
CA LEU A 7 -7.54 -4.51 -1.91
C LEU A 7 -8.41 -3.30 -2.29
N ALA A 8 -8.27 -2.78 -3.52
CA ALA A 8 -9.06 -1.64 -3.97
C ALA A 8 -10.56 -1.96 -4.04
N ASP A 9 -10.89 -3.22 -4.33
CA ASP A 9 -12.27 -3.70 -4.48
C ASP A 9 -12.87 -4.20 -3.14
N SER A 10 -12.13 -4.12 -2.03
CA SER A 10 -12.56 -4.64 -0.72
C SER A 10 -13.52 -3.72 0.05
N ILE A 11 -13.75 -2.50 -0.43
CA ILE A 11 -14.71 -1.56 0.14
C ILE A 11 -15.41 -0.77 -0.97
N THR A 12 -16.69 -0.52 -0.81
CA THR A 12 -17.52 0.33 -1.67
C THR A 12 -17.70 1.72 -1.06
N ALA A 13 -18.10 2.69 -1.88
CA ALA A 13 -18.45 4.03 -1.38
C ALA A 13 -19.63 4.00 -0.38
N GLU A 14 -20.59 3.10 -0.55
CA GLU A 14 -21.75 2.96 0.35
C GLU A 14 -21.35 2.40 1.72
N GLU A 15 -20.46 1.40 1.75
CA GLU A 15 -19.89 0.89 3.02
C GLU A 15 -19.10 1.97 3.73
N LEU A 16 -18.32 2.78 2.99
CA LEU A 16 -17.59 3.90 3.57
C LEU A 16 -18.53 4.98 4.11
N LYS A 17 -19.63 5.30 3.43
CA LYS A 17 -20.65 6.23 3.95
C LYS A 17 -21.28 5.71 5.24
N THR A 18 -21.55 4.42 5.32
CA THR A 18 -22.04 3.78 6.54
C THR A 18 -21.05 3.93 7.69
N LEU A 19 -19.76 3.70 7.42
CA LEU A 19 -18.70 3.86 8.40
C LEU A 19 -18.57 5.33 8.85
N LYS A 20 -18.65 6.30 7.92
CA LYS A 20 -18.67 7.74 8.23
C LYS A 20 -19.85 8.13 9.12
N ALA A 21 -21.04 7.58 8.88
CA ALA A 21 -22.22 7.83 9.71
C ALA A 21 -22.05 7.31 11.14
N LYS A 22 -21.35 6.19 11.32
CA LYS A 22 -21.03 5.61 12.63
C LYS A 22 -19.98 6.44 13.38
N TYR A 23 -19.07 7.11 12.67
CA TYR A 23 -17.98 7.93 13.25
C TYR A 23 -17.98 9.36 12.66
N PRO A 24 -19.00 10.18 12.94
CA PRO A 24 -19.20 11.48 12.28
C PRO A 24 -18.09 12.52 12.60
N GLN A 25 -17.34 12.30 13.66
CA GLN A 25 -16.22 13.16 14.06
C GLN A 25 -14.88 12.76 13.43
N ALA A 26 -14.81 11.59 12.75
CA ALA A 26 -13.58 11.13 12.13
C ALA A 26 -13.22 11.92 10.87
N SER A 27 -11.92 12.01 10.56
CA SER A 27 -11.43 12.32 9.22
C SER A 27 -11.27 11.04 8.44
N VAL A 28 -11.50 11.09 7.13
CA VAL A 28 -11.44 9.93 6.26
C VAL A 28 -10.19 9.96 5.40
N VAL A 29 -9.32 9.00 5.59
CA VAL A 29 -8.06 8.83 4.87
C VAL A 29 -8.14 7.59 3.98
N CYS A 30 -7.86 7.78 2.71
CA CYS A 30 -7.94 6.73 1.72
C CYS A 30 -6.54 6.35 1.22
N TYR A 31 -6.19 5.09 1.34
CA TYR A 31 -5.01 4.59 0.65
C TYR A 31 -5.22 4.68 -0.87
N ILE A 32 -4.20 5.07 -1.61
CA ILE A 32 -4.30 5.34 -3.05
C ILE A 32 -4.82 4.13 -3.85
N ASN A 33 -4.60 2.91 -3.34
CA ASN A 33 -5.15 1.68 -3.90
C ASN A 33 -6.62 1.50 -3.52
N SER A 34 -7.48 2.35 -4.07
CA SER A 34 -8.93 2.37 -3.90
C SER A 34 -9.61 2.83 -5.19
N ASN A 35 -10.89 2.54 -5.34
CA ASN A 35 -11.69 2.99 -6.47
C ASN A 35 -11.98 4.49 -6.41
N ALA A 36 -12.36 5.10 -7.54
CA ALA A 36 -12.62 6.54 -7.65
C ALA A 36 -13.77 6.98 -6.74
N GLU A 37 -14.82 6.17 -6.66
CA GLU A 37 -16.01 6.39 -5.83
C GLU A 37 -15.66 6.43 -4.34
N VAL A 38 -14.78 5.56 -3.89
CA VAL A 38 -14.26 5.56 -2.50
C VAL A 38 -13.43 6.81 -2.24
N LYS A 39 -12.53 7.17 -3.17
CA LYS A 39 -11.72 8.40 -3.07
C LYS A 39 -12.58 9.67 -3.01
N ALA A 40 -13.70 9.69 -3.72
CA ALA A 40 -14.63 10.81 -3.74
C ALA A 40 -15.29 11.07 -2.36
N GLU A 41 -15.35 10.07 -1.50
CA GLU A 41 -15.90 10.14 -0.14
C GLU A 41 -14.83 10.47 0.93
N CYS A 42 -13.57 10.65 0.55
CA CYS A 42 -12.44 10.82 1.48
C CYS A 42 -11.94 12.26 1.56
N ASP A 43 -11.40 12.65 2.70
CA ASP A 43 -10.79 13.96 2.93
C ASP A 43 -9.41 14.06 2.25
N VAL A 44 -8.64 12.97 2.27
CA VAL A 44 -7.29 12.93 1.70
C VAL A 44 -6.91 11.50 1.28
N CYS A 45 -6.19 11.38 0.16
CA CYS A 45 -5.49 10.16 -0.21
C CYS A 45 -4.09 10.10 0.42
N VAL A 46 -3.58 8.89 0.57
CA VAL A 46 -2.20 8.65 1.04
C VAL A 46 -1.57 7.49 0.27
N THR A 47 -0.26 7.44 0.31
CA THR A 47 0.55 6.29 -0.14
C THR A 47 1.29 5.68 1.05
N SER A 48 1.85 4.49 0.88
CA SER A 48 2.68 3.86 1.90
C SER A 48 3.90 4.70 2.34
N SER A 49 4.33 5.66 1.52
CA SER A 49 5.48 6.52 1.82
C SER A 49 5.13 7.77 2.60
N ASN A 50 3.87 8.24 2.61
CA ASN A 50 3.48 9.49 3.23
C ASN A 50 2.37 9.38 4.29
N VAL A 51 1.82 8.19 4.50
CA VAL A 51 0.66 7.95 5.35
C VAL A 51 0.88 8.42 6.80
N TYR A 52 2.02 8.11 7.38
CA TYR A 52 2.33 8.50 8.77
C TYR A 52 2.40 10.01 8.93
N ASP A 53 3.07 10.70 8.01
CA ASP A 53 3.22 12.15 8.05
C ASP A 53 1.89 12.87 7.84
N ILE A 54 1.08 12.40 6.89
CA ILE A 54 -0.22 13.02 6.60
C ILE A 54 -1.18 12.80 7.77
N ILE A 55 -1.35 11.58 8.26
CA ILE A 55 -2.29 11.30 9.36
C ILE A 55 -1.87 12.03 10.64
N SER A 56 -0.58 12.12 10.95
CA SER A 56 -0.12 12.87 12.13
C SER A 56 -0.51 14.34 12.11
N LYS A 57 -0.56 14.95 10.90
CA LYS A 57 -0.95 16.36 10.69
C LYS A 57 -2.46 16.58 10.58
N MET A 58 -3.27 15.52 10.50
CA MET A 58 -4.72 15.65 10.43
C MET A 58 -5.25 16.26 11.75
N PRO A 59 -6.22 17.22 11.70
CA PRO A 59 -6.65 17.93 12.90
C PRO A 59 -7.49 17.07 13.86
N LYS A 60 -8.24 16.09 13.33
CA LYS A 60 -9.12 15.25 14.13
C LYS A 60 -8.35 14.10 14.78
N LYS A 61 -8.79 13.68 15.97
CA LYS A 61 -8.21 12.54 16.70
C LYS A 61 -8.62 11.21 16.08
N GLN A 62 -9.87 11.08 15.65
CA GLN A 62 -10.40 9.89 15.01
C GLN A 62 -10.13 9.93 13.50
N ILE A 63 -9.60 8.83 12.98
CA ILE A 63 -9.25 8.64 11.57
C ILE A 63 -9.87 7.35 11.08
N ILE A 64 -10.76 7.44 10.10
CA ILE A 64 -11.17 6.29 9.30
C ILE A 64 -10.09 6.09 8.23
N PHE A 65 -9.42 4.95 8.24
CA PHE A 65 -8.43 4.56 7.25
C PHE A 65 -8.94 3.39 6.42
N VAL A 66 -9.01 3.56 5.10
CA VAL A 66 -9.50 2.55 4.17
C VAL A 66 -8.54 2.37 2.99
N PRO A 67 -8.50 1.20 2.32
CA PRO A 67 -9.21 -0.03 2.61
C PRO A 67 -8.39 -1.06 3.41
N ASP A 68 -7.08 -0.83 3.67
CA ASP A 68 -6.14 -1.83 4.18
C ASP A 68 -6.12 -1.87 5.71
N SER A 69 -6.67 -2.96 6.27
CA SER A 69 -6.73 -3.19 7.72
C SER A 69 -5.34 -3.47 8.32
N LEU A 70 -4.49 -4.21 7.62
CA LEU A 70 -3.14 -4.54 8.12
C LEU A 70 -2.26 -3.30 8.17
N MET A 71 -2.35 -2.46 7.13
CA MET A 71 -1.67 -1.17 7.12
C MET A 71 -2.22 -0.25 8.23
N ALA A 72 -3.53 -0.28 8.51
CA ALA A 72 -4.12 0.46 9.62
C ALA A 72 -3.54 0.01 10.98
N GLU A 73 -3.39 -1.30 11.19
CA GLU A 73 -2.75 -1.81 12.40
C GLU A 73 -1.27 -1.40 12.49
N ASN A 74 -0.52 -1.44 11.40
CA ASN A 74 0.85 -0.93 11.36
C ASN A 74 0.93 0.57 11.67
N ILE A 75 -0.06 1.36 11.23
CA ILE A 75 -0.16 2.79 11.58
C ILE A 75 -0.37 2.95 13.09
N LYS A 76 -1.24 2.16 13.71
CA LYS A 76 -1.45 2.18 15.18
C LYS A 76 -0.16 1.89 15.94
N VAL A 77 0.54 0.82 15.55
CA VAL A 77 1.82 0.43 16.16
C VAL A 77 2.86 1.54 16.03
N GLU A 78 2.99 2.14 14.86
CA GLU A 78 3.96 3.21 14.63
C GLU A 78 3.61 4.49 15.39
N PHE A 79 2.33 4.85 15.47
CA PHE A 79 1.87 6.02 16.23
C PHE A 79 2.06 5.85 17.73
N LEU A 80 1.87 4.65 18.24
CA LEU A 80 2.18 4.35 19.64
C LEU A 80 3.68 4.58 19.93
N LYS A 81 4.57 4.12 19.04
CA LYS A 81 6.02 4.34 19.17
C LYS A 81 6.41 5.83 19.11
N ARG A 82 5.71 6.61 18.27
CA ARG A 82 5.98 8.06 18.09
C ARG A 82 5.28 8.94 19.11
N GLY A 83 4.45 8.40 19.99
CA GLY A 83 3.63 9.18 20.92
C GLY A 83 2.57 10.03 20.21
N VAL A 84 2.09 9.61 19.03
CA VAL A 84 1.04 10.30 18.28
C VAL A 84 -0.32 9.77 18.69
N GLU A 85 -1.14 10.62 19.28
CA GLU A 85 -2.48 10.26 19.74
C GLU A 85 -3.51 10.34 18.62
N LYS A 86 -3.68 9.24 17.88
CA LYS A 86 -4.74 9.05 16.86
C LYS A 86 -5.45 7.72 17.08
N GLU A 87 -6.76 7.75 16.97
CA GLU A 87 -7.62 6.56 16.97
C GLU A 87 -7.87 6.15 15.51
N ILE A 88 -7.32 5.03 15.09
CA ILE A 88 -7.44 4.53 13.71
C ILE A 88 -8.57 3.50 13.66
N ILE A 89 -9.57 3.78 12.84
CA ILE A 89 -10.73 2.93 12.53
C ILE A 89 -10.52 2.44 11.10
N SER A 90 -10.59 1.14 10.85
CA SER A 90 -10.36 0.56 9.52
C SER A 90 -11.54 -0.27 9.02
N SER A 91 -11.58 -0.50 7.71
CA SER A 91 -12.34 -1.58 7.07
C SER A 91 -11.56 -2.90 7.16
N GLU A 92 -12.15 -4.00 6.65
CA GLU A 92 -11.57 -5.36 6.75
C GLU A 92 -10.69 -5.76 5.55
N GLY A 93 -10.41 -4.86 4.60
CA GLY A 93 -9.61 -5.17 3.42
C GLY A 93 -8.15 -5.48 3.72
N SER A 94 -7.53 -6.36 2.92
CA SER A 94 -6.09 -6.63 2.97
C SER A 94 -5.52 -6.92 1.58
N CYS A 95 -4.21 -6.71 1.42
CA CYS A 95 -3.51 -7.05 0.19
C CYS A 95 -3.26 -8.57 0.14
N CYS A 96 -3.81 -9.24 -0.87
CA CYS A 96 -3.70 -10.70 -1.04
C CYS A 96 -2.26 -11.21 -1.22
N VAL A 97 -1.29 -10.33 -1.44
CA VAL A 97 0.14 -10.68 -1.51
C VAL A 97 0.78 -10.56 -0.14
N HIS A 98 0.66 -9.40 0.50
CA HIS A 98 1.37 -9.11 1.74
C HIS A 98 0.76 -9.81 2.96
N ASP A 99 -0.54 -10.08 2.94
CA ASP A 99 -1.23 -10.86 3.99
C ASP A 99 -0.80 -12.36 4.04
N ARG A 100 -0.15 -12.87 2.99
CA ARG A 100 0.35 -14.26 2.96
C ARG A 100 1.61 -14.49 3.75
N PHE A 101 2.41 -13.45 3.97
CA PHE A 101 3.65 -13.60 4.71
C PHE A 101 3.35 -13.79 6.19
N LEU A 102 3.92 -14.84 6.77
CA LEU A 102 3.72 -15.24 8.14
C LEU A 102 5.03 -15.09 8.94
N VAL A 103 4.92 -15.08 10.25
CA VAL A 103 6.06 -15.09 11.18
C VAL A 103 7.00 -16.25 10.86
N GLN A 104 6.46 -17.43 10.53
CA GLN A 104 7.25 -18.60 10.17
C GLN A 104 8.15 -18.36 8.94
N ASP A 105 7.64 -17.64 7.91
CA ASP A 105 8.47 -17.30 6.74
C ASP A 105 9.69 -16.48 7.14
N VAL A 106 9.53 -15.55 8.10
CA VAL A 106 10.62 -14.72 8.60
C VAL A 106 11.62 -15.53 9.42
N GLU A 107 11.13 -16.45 10.25
CA GLU A 107 11.98 -17.37 11.04
C GLU A 107 12.80 -18.29 10.14
N ASP A 108 12.17 -18.87 9.13
CA ASP A 108 12.83 -19.74 8.14
C ASP A 108 13.91 -18.97 7.35
N ILE A 109 13.62 -17.71 7.00
CA ILE A 109 14.59 -16.83 6.35
C ILE A 109 15.79 -16.56 7.28
N LYS A 110 15.55 -16.20 8.53
CA LYS A 110 16.62 -15.94 9.52
C LYS A 110 17.50 -17.18 9.76
N GLN A 111 16.90 -18.36 9.77
CA GLN A 111 17.63 -19.61 9.91
C GLN A 111 18.48 -19.92 8.66
N LYS A 112 17.91 -19.77 7.47
CA LYS A 112 18.55 -20.13 6.20
C LYS A 112 19.54 -19.08 5.71
N TYR A 113 19.27 -17.80 5.99
CA TYR A 113 20.02 -16.65 5.51
C TYR A 113 20.30 -15.66 6.66
N PRO A 114 21.14 -16.04 7.65
CA PRO A 114 21.32 -15.26 8.88
C PRO A 114 21.88 -13.85 8.66
N GLU A 115 22.59 -13.63 7.55
CA GLU A 115 23.16 -12.32 7.18
C GLU A 115 22.21 -11.45 6.36
N ALA A 116 21.05 -11.99 5.92
CA ALA A 116 20.13 -11.25 5.08
C ALA A 116 19.38 -10.18 5.86
N LYS A 117 19.31 -8.97 5.31
CA LYS A 117 18.39 -7.92 5.76
C LYS A 117 17.00 -8.20 5.27
N ILE A 118 16.06 -8.36 6.18
CA ILE A 118 14.66 -8.68 5.85
C ILE A 118 13.87 -7.40 5.70
N ILE A 119 13.25 -7.21 4.54
CA ILE A 119 12.46 -6.02 4.24
C ILE A 119 11.05 -6.39 3.77
N THR A 120 10.07 -5.58 4.15
CA THR A 120 8.67 -5.81 3.79
C THR A 120 7.90 -4.50 3.57
N HIS A 121 6.69 -4.62 3.05
CA HIS A 121 5.75 -3.53 2.85
C HIS A 121 4.83 -3.34 4.09
N PRO A 122 4.37 -2.12 4.41
CA PRO A 122 3.48 -1.89 5.56
C PRO A 122 2.06 -2.48 5.38
N GLU A 123 1.73 -3.08 4.24
CA GLU A 123 0.55 -3.93 4.04
C GLU A 123 0.72 -5.35 4.61
N SER A 124 1.91 -5.71 5.09
CA SER A 124 2.16 -6.99 5.77
C SER A 124 1.63 -6.97 7.20
N ARG A 125 1.42 -8.15 7.77
CA ARG A 125 0.94 -8.31 9.15
C ARG A 125 1.86 -7.60 10.15
N PRO A 126 1.33 -6.96 11.19
CA PRO A 126 2.14 -6.23 12.17
C PRO A 126 3.26 -7.07 12.81
N GLU A 127 2.97 -8.34 13.11
CA GLU A 127 3.95 -9.28 13.67
C GLU A 127 5.07 -9.60 12.69
N VAL A 128 4.80 -9.64 11.39
CA VAL A 128 5.82 -9.80 10.34
C VAL A 128 6.65 -8.51 10.22
N CYS A 129 5.99 -7.36 10.18
CA CYS A 129 6.66 -6.06 10.12
C CYS A 129 7.61 -5.86 11.32
N ALA A 130 7.20 -6.30 12.51
CA ALA A 130 8.01 -6.17 13.74
C ALA A 130 9.29 -7.00 13.72
N MET A 131 9.36 -8.05 12.89
CA MET A 131 10.53 -8.94 12.76
C MET A 131 11.48 -8.53 11.63
N CYS A 132 11.08 -7.57 10.77
CA CYS A 132 11.84 -7.11 9.63
C CYS A 132 12.81 -5.98 10.00
N ASP A 133 13.96 -5.91 9.31
CA ASP A 133 14.94 -4.82 9.45
C ASP A 133 14.44 -3.50 8.85
N PHE A 134 13.59 -3.57 7.85
CA PHE A 134 13.02 -2.40 7.19
C PHE A 134 11.58 -2.65 6.74
N VAL A 135 10.71 -1.67 7.00
CA VAL A 135 9.32 -1.63 6.54
C VAL A 135 9.10 -0.34 5.77
N GLY A 136 8.69 -0.46 4.51
CA GLY A 136 8.46 0.72 3.68
C GLY A 136 7.80 0.43 2.35
N GLY A 137 7.27 1.48 1.72
CA GLY A 137 6.70 1.38 0.37
C GLY A 137 7.74 0.98 -0.67
N THR A 138 7.27 0.53 -1.85
CA THR A 138 8.12 -0.01 -2.93
C THR A 138 9.30 0.88 -3.30
N GLY A 139 9.08 2.20 -3.44
CA GLY A 139 10.17 3.16 -3.73
C GLY A 139 11.21 3.24 -2.62
N LEU A 140 10.77 3.18 -1.36
CA LEU A 140 11.68 3.19 -0.20
C LEU A 140 12.45 1.88 -0.10
N MET A 141 11.84 0.73 -0.43
CA MET A 141 12.52 -0.57 -0.46
C MET A 141 13.62 -0.58 -1.54
N LEU A 142 13.35 -0.07 -2.75
CA LEU A 142 14.34 0.09 -3.81
C LEU A 142 15.52 0.95 -3.35
N LYS A 143 15.23 2.09 -2.74
CA LYS A 143 16.25 2.99 -2.20
C LYS A 143 17.08 2.34 -1.10
N TYR A 144 16.42 1.69 -0.14
CA TYR A 144 17.08 1.01 0.98
C TYR A 144 18.06 -0.06 0.50
N VAL A 145 17.65 -0.93 -0.44
CA VAL A 145 18.53 -1.95 -1.01
C VAL A 145 19.70 -1.32 -1.76
N LYS A 146 19.42 -0.30 -2.60
CA LYS A 146 20.46 0.37 -3.40
C LYS A 146 21.52 1.05 -2.53
N GLU A 147 21.12 1.77 -1.49
CA GLU A 147 22.01 2.57 -0.64
C GLU A 147 22.69 1.77 0.48
N SER A 148 22.18 0.59 0.78
CA SER A 148 22.73 -0.27 1.85
C SER A 148 24.07 -0.87 1.49
N ALA A 149 24.98 -0.94 2.46
CA ALA A 149 26.24 -1.67 2.34
C ALA A 149 26.07 -3.20 2.41
N HIS A 150 24.93 -3.69 2.90
CA HIS A 150 24.64 -5.13 2.97
C HIS A 150 24.55 -5.75 1.58
N LYS A 151 24.95 -7.02 1.48
CA LYS A 151 25.00 -7.75 0.21
C LYS A 151 23.87 -8.78 0.05
N GLN A 152 23.13 -9.08 1.11
CA GLN A 152 22.06 -10.05 1.06
C GLN A 152 20.76 -9.46 1.65
N PHE A 153 19.66 -9.61 0.92
CA PHE A 153 18.34 -9.11 1.30
C PHE A 153 17.27 -10.17 1.10
N ALA A 154 16.41 -10.34 2.09
CA ALA A 154 15.18 -11.09 1.94
C ALA A 154 14.02 -10.09 1.77
N VAL A 155 13.27 -10.23 0.69
CA VAL A 155 12.27 -9.24 0.27
C VAL A 155 10.88 -9.86 0.26
N LEU A 156 10.07 -9.50 1.26
CA LEU A 156 8.71 -9.99 1.44
C LEU A 156 7.73 -9.05 0.72
N THR A 157 7.60 -9.24 -0.60
CA THR A 157 6.68 -8.46 -1.45
C THR A 157 6.40 -9.20 -2.77
N GLU A 158 5.72 -8.54 -3.71
CA GLU A 158 5.39 -9.08 -5.04
C GLU A 158 6.64 -9.28 -5.89
N ARG A 159 6.67 -10.40 -6.61
CA ARG A 159 7.80 -10.87 -7.44
C ARG A 159 8.31 -9.82 -8.45
N GLY A 160 7.45 -8.98 -8.99
CA GLY A 160 7.86 -7.93 -9.93
C GLY A 160 8.84 -6.94 -9.32
N LEU A 161 8.65 -6.57 -8.03
CA LEU A 161 9.61 -5.71 -7.32
C LEU A 161 10.91 -6.47 -7.04
N VAL A 162 10.82 -7.75 -6.67
CA VAL A 162 12.00 -8.61 -6.44
C VAL A 162 12.85 -8.70 -7.71
N ASN A 163 12.24 -8.97 -8.87
CA ASN A 163 12.94 -9.01 -10.16
C ASN A 163 13.64 -7.68 -10.47
N ARG A 164 12.98 -6.56 -10.17
CA ARG A 164 13.57 -5.24 -10.37
C ARG A 164 14.77 -5.01 -9.46
N LEU A 165 14.69 -5.41 -8.21
CA LEU A 165 15.81 -5.34 -7.25
C LEU A 165 16.99 -6.18 -7.70
N GLU A 166 16.76 -7.41 -8.18
CA GLU A 166 17.78 -8.30 -8.75
C GLU A 166 18.48 -7.65 -9.95
N PHE A 167 17.69 -7.05 -10.86
CA PHE A 167 18.21 -6.40 -12.06
C PHE A 167 19.00 -5.11 -11.76
N GLU A 168 18.48 -4.26 -10.87
CA GLU A 168 19.12 -2.98 -10.54
C GLU A 168 20.33 -3.12 -9.59
N ASN A 169 20.49 -4.26 -8.90
CA ASN A 169 21.55 -4.50 -7.93
C ASN A 169 22.23 -5.86 -8.16
N PRO A 170 22.94 -6.05 -9.29
CA PRO A 170 23.53 -7.34 -9.65
C PRO A 170 24.65 -7.79 -8.70
N ASP A 171 25.17 -6.88 -7.87
CA ASP A 171 26.18 -7.14 -6.86
C ASP A 171 25.58 -7.60 -5.51
N LYS A 172 24.26 -7.72 -5.43
CA LYS A 172 23.50 -8.11 -4.23
C LYS A 172 22.69 -9.38 -4.46
N GLN A 173 22.60 -10.19 -3.44
CA GLN A 173 21.78 -11.39 -3.45
C GLN A 173 20.41 -11.10 -2.87
N ILE A 174 19.36 -11.29 -3.67
CA ILE A 174 17.98 -11.18 -3.24
C ILE A 174 17.43 -12.59 -3.01
N VAL A 175 16.94 -12.86 -1.80
CA VAL A 175 16.41 -14.17 -1.36
C VAL A 175 14.99 -14.01 -0.81
N GLY A 176 14.34 -15.12 -0.48
CA GLY A 176 13.06 -15.15 0.19
C GLY A 176 11.95 -15.82 -0.59
N PRO A 177 10.73 -15.86 -0.04
CA PRO A 177 9.58 -16.49 -0.67
C PRO A 177 9.11 -15.71 -1.89
N ILE A 178 8.61 -16.45 -2.88
CA ILE A 178 8.04 -15.87 -4.09
C ILE A 178 6.53 -15.65 -3.89
N ALA A 179 6.11 -14.39 -3.90
CA ALA A 179 4.71 -14.02 -3.91
C ALA A 179 4.33 -13.36 -5.24
N VAL A 180 3.25 -13.81 -5.85
CA VAL A 180 2.77 -13.32 -7.14
C VAL A 180 1.36 -12.79 -6.99
N CYS A 181 1.13 -11.56 -7.44
CA CYS A 181 -0.20 -10.97 -7.51
C CYS A 181 -0.90 -11.37 -8.81
N GLY A 182 -1.88 -12.27 -8.71
CA GLY A 182 -2.67 -12.68 -9.88
C GLY A 182 -3.44 -11.53 -10.55
N HIS A 183 -3.79 -10.47 -9.80
CA HIS A 183 -4.43 -9.28 -10.37
C HIS A 183 -3.44 -8.47 -11.23
N MET A 184 -2.22 -8.23 -10.74
CA MET A 184 -1.18 -7.54 -11.53
C MET A 184 -0.79 -8.30 -12.80
N LYS A 185 -0.73 -9.63 -12.73
CA LYS A 185 -0.32 -10.48 -13.85
C LYS A 185 -1.37 -10.64 -14.95
N ARG A 186 -2.57 -10.09 -14.76
CA ARG A 186 -3.57 -9.96 -15.84
C ARG A 186 -3.21 -8.88 -16.87
N ASN A 187 -2.35 -7.94 -16.51
CA ASN A 187 -1.88 -6.90 -17.41
C ASN A 187 -0.58 -7.37 -18.06
N THR A 188 -0.68 -7.88 -19.29
CA THR A 188 0.47 -8.29 -20.08
C THR A 188 1.05 -7.10 -20.85
N LEU A 189 2.31 -7.22 -21.28
CA LEU A 189 2.93 -6.19 -22.13
C LEU A 189 2.17 -6.03 -23.46
N GLU A 190 1.66 -7.14 -24.01
CA GLU A 190 0.85 -7.15 -25.23
C GLU A 190 -0.47 -6.42 -25.02
N ASP A 191 -1.18 -6.66 -23.90
CA ASP A 191 -2.41 -5.94 -23.57
C ASP A 191 -2.19 -4.44 -23.44
N ILE A 192 -1.07 -4.03 -22.83
CA ILE A 192 -0.69 -2.62 -22.70
C ILE A 192 -0.41 -2.02 -24.08
N TYR A 193 0.33 -2.71 -24.94
CA TYR A 193 0.62 -2.27 -26.30
C TYR A 193 -0.68 -2.10 -27.10
N LEU A 194 -1.55 -3.12 -27.09
CA LEU A 194 -2.84 -3.07 -27.79
C LEU A 194 -3.75 -1.94 -27.27
N ALA A 195 -3.77 -1.71 -25.97
CA ALA A 195 -4.55 -0.61 -25.37
C ALA A 195 -4.06 0.77 -25.82
N LEU A 196 -2.78 0.91 -26.16
CA LEU A 196 -2.21 2.18 -26.64
C LEU A 196 -2.42 2.40 -28.13
N VAL A 197 -2.33 1.34 -28.96
CA VAL A 197 -2.35 1.48 -30.43
C VAL A 197 -3.74 1.24 -31.03
N SER A 198 -4.58 0.42 -30.39
CA SER A 198 -5.92 0.06 -30.87
C SER A 198 -6.82 -0.36 -29.70
N PRO A 199 -7.21 0.59 -28.82
CA PRO A 199 -7.96 0.25 -27.61
C PRO A 199 -9.35 -0.30 -27.96
N LEU A 200 -9.74 -1.41 -27.34
CA LEU A 200 -11.11 -1.89 -27.38
C LEU A 200 -12.00 -1.01 -26.50
N SER A 201 -13.31 -0.92 -26.84
CA SER A 201 -14.28 -0.19 -26.03
C SER A 201 -14.30 -0.63 -24.56
N THR A 202 -14.03 -1.91 -24.28
CA THR A 202 -13.94 -2.48 -22.94
C THR A 202 -12.67 -2.07 -22.16
N GLN A 203 -11.70 -1.44 -22.83
CA GLN A 203 -10.47 -0.91 -22.21
C GLN A 203 -10.57 0.58 -21.92
N ILE A 204 -11.62 1.25 -22.44
CA ILE A 204 -11.89 2.66 -22.17
C ILE A 204 -12.69 2.73 -20.86
N VAL A 205 -12.20 3.48 -19.90
CA VAL A 205 -12.86 3.69 -18.61
C VAL A 205 -13.30 5.14 -18.52
N GLU A 206 -14.59 5.33 -18.34
CA GLU A 206 -15.19 6.64 -18.07
C GLU A 206 -15.58 6.70 -16.59
N VAL A 207 -15.13 7.73 -15.91
CA VAL A 207 -15.50 8.02 -14.51
C VAL A 207 -16.52 9.15 -14.53
N ASP A 208 -17.60 9.01 -13.76
CA ASP A 208 -18.56 10.09 -13.59
C ASP A 208 -17.86 11.40 -13.21
N LYS A 209 -18.28 12.53 -13.78
CA LYS A 209 -17.59 13.81 -13.63
C LYS A 209 -17.56 14.29 -12.19
N ASP A 210 -18.67 14.16 -11.46
CA ASP A 210 -18.74 14.58 -10.05
C ASP A 210 -17.88 13.70 -9.17
N VAL A 211 -17.83 12.38 -9.44
CA VAL A 211 -16.95 11.44 -8.78
C VAL A 211 -15.48 11.79 -9.06
N ALA A 212 -15.14 12.02 -10.32
CA ALA A 212 -13.78 12.38 -10.73
C ALA A 212 -13.29 13.66 -10.05
N GLU A 213 -14.13 14.72 -10.00
CA GLU A 213 -13.79 15.97 -9.33
C GLU A 213 -13.57 15.80 -7.82
N LYS A 214 -14.45 15.06 -7.15
CA LYS A 214 -14.31 14.78 -5.71
C LYS A 214 -13.08 13.94 -5.41
N ALA A 215 -12.86 12.86 -6.16
CA ALA A 215 -11.66 12.01 -6.03
C ALA A 215 -10.37 12.79 -6.27
N LYS A 216 -10.36 13.69 -7.27
CA LYS A 216 -9.23 14.57 -7.55
C LYS A 216 -8.92 15.52 -6.37
N LYS A 217 -9.96 16.02 -5.66
CA LYS A 217 -9.74 16.86 -4.47
C LYS A 217 -9.00 16.12 -3.37
N SER A 218 -9.39 14.88 -3.06
CA SER A 218 -8.71 14.07 -2.04
C SER A 218 -7.27 13.70 -2.44
N ILE A 219 -7.01 13.48 -3.73
CA ILE A 219 -5.65 13.25 -4.26
C ILE A 219 -4.81 14.53 -4.17
N ASN A 220 -5.34 15.67 -4.64
CA ASN A 220 -4.62 16.94 -4.59
C ASN A 220 -4.29 17.35 -3.16
N LYS A 221 -5.20 17.05 -2.20
CA LYS A 221 -4.96 17.29 -0.78
C LYS A 221 -3.72 16.55 -0.27
N MET A 222 -3.47 15.34 -0.74
CA MET A 222 -2.23 14.61 -0.45
C MET A 222 -0.99 15.40 -0.86
N PHE A 223 -0.96 15.92 -2.10
CA PHE A 223 0.19 16.69 -2.59
C PHE A 223 0.39 17.98 -1.78
N GLU A 224 -0.69 18.73 -1.51
CA GLU A 224 -0.63 19.93 -0.66
C GLU A 224 -0.03 19.66 0.73
N MET A 225 -0.35 18.50 1.33
CA MET A 225 0.14 18.15 2.66
C MET A 225 1.60 17.66 2.66
N VAL A 226 2.09 17.13 1.55
CA VAL A 226 3.49 16.71 1.38
C VAL A 226 4.39 17.90 1.04
N GLU A 227 3.93 18.85 0.22
CA GLU A 227 4.71 20.01 -0.22
C GLU A 227 4.92 21.07 0.88
N ARG A 228 4.10 21.07 1.93
CA ARG A 228 4.24 21.98 3.09
C ARG A 228 5.35 21.52 4.06
N LYS A 229 6.57 21.41 3.55
CA LYS A 229 7.79 21.20 4.36
C LYS A 229 8.47 22.53 4.66
#